data_d1408347f9e9ead167d2050f89892626
#
_entry.id   d1408347f9e9ead167d2050f89892626
#
_cell.length_a   1.000
_cell.length_b   1.000
_cell.length_c   1.000
_cell.angle_alpha   90.00
_cell.angle_beta   90.00
_cell.angle_gamma   90.00
#
_symmetry.space_group_name_H-M   'P 1'
#
loop_
_entity.id
_entity.type
_entity.pdbx_description
1 polymer ?
#
loop_
_entity_poly.entity_id
_entity_poly.type
_entity_poly.pdbx_seq_one_letter_code
_entity_poly.pdbx_strand_id
1 'polypeptide(L)'
;MKPHILINMHYLEIGGAETALIGLLNALDSKRVDVDLFLHDHRGEMMQFIPEWVNVLPPIAGYTMLERPIKELAKRGHWLIAAARLWAKYISGKAYKKCNSNLPNASVFHYMAKYTTPLLPKINPAVTYDLAISFLTPHQITLQKVNARKRIAWIHTDYTKIWVDAKDELPVWSKYDYIASISPDVTKTFLQTFPSLANTNKIVEIENILSPTFVRKRADIENVEEELNKFGGGKTSINRKI
;
A
#
# COMPACT_ATOMS: atom_id res chain seq x y z
N MET A 1 -17.44 -22.34 -6.44
CA MET A 1 -17.55 -21.03 -5.77
C MET A 1 -16.32 -20.25 -6.17
N LYS A 2 -16.44 -18.98 -6.56
CA LYS A 2 -15.26 -18.15 -6.88
C LYS A 2 -14.51 -17.83 -5.59
N PRO A 3 -13.15 -17.81 -5.60
CA PRO A 3 -12.40 -17.29 -4.47
C PRO A 3 -12.76 -15.83 -4.22
N HIS A 4 -12.93 -15.47 -2.95
CA HIS A 4 -13.22 -14.11 -2.52
C HIS A 4 -11.95 -13.49 -1.91
N ILE A 5 -11.48 -12.41 -2.50
CA ILE A 5 -10.22 -11.76 -2.16
C ILE A 5 -10.49 -10.38 -1.55
N LEU A 6 -9.79 -10.04 -0.47
CA LEU A 6 -9.71 -8.66 0.01
C LEU A 6 -8.34 -8.07 -0.32
N ILE A 7 -8.33 -6.87 -0.88
CA ILE A 7 -7.12 -6.07 -1.07
C ILE A 7 -7.20 -4.85 -0.15
N ASN A 8 -6.20 -4.66 0.69
CA ASN A 8 -6.09 -3.54 1.62
C ASN A 8 -5.00 -2.58 1.18
N MET A 9 -5.34 -1.30 1.06
CA MET A 9 -4.45 -0.20 0.70
C MET A 9 -4.85 1.10 1.39
N HIS A 10 -3.98 2.12 1.38
CA HIS A 10 -4.20 3.40 2.06
C HIS A 10 -5.23 4.29 1.32
N TYR A 11 -4.90 4.72 0.11
CA TYR A 11 -5.67 5.59 -0.77
C TYR A 11 -5.13 5.45 -2.19
N LEU A 12 -5.69 6.18 -3.16
CA LEU A 12 -5.34 6.05 -4.57
C LEU A 12 -4.95 7.40 -5.21
N GLU A 13 -3.92 8.04 -4.66
CA GLU A 13 -3.26 9.20 -5.30
C GLU A 13 -2.38 8.73 -6.49
N ILE A 14 -1.74 9.64 -7.20
CA ILE A 14 -0.83 9.27 -8.29
C ILE A 14 0.47 8.73 -7.70
N GLY A 15 0.76 7.46 -7.98
CA GLY A 15 1.96 6.79 -7.49
C GLY A 15 2.21 5.44 -8.16
N GLY A 16 3.40 4.87 -7.94
CA GLY A 16 3.80 3.60 -8.55
C GLY A 16 3.02 2.40 -8.01
N ALA A 17 2.78 2.35 -6.69
CA ALA A 17 2.01 1.28 -6.07
C ALA A 17 0.52 1.36 -6.45
N GLU A 18 -0.04 2.57 -6.54
CA GLU A 18 -1.40 2.82 -6.97
C GLU A 18 -1.62 2.39 -8.43
N THR A 19 -0.67 2.74 -9.32
CA THR A 19 -0.67 2.29 -10.71
C THR A 19 -0.59 0.77 -10.81
N ALA A 20 0.26 0.13 -9.98
CA ALA A 20 0.38 -1.32 -9.92
C ALA A 20 -0.91 -1.99 -9.43
N LEU A 21 -1.60 -1.39 -8.44
CA LEU A 21 -2.90 -1.89 -7.98
C LEU A 21 -3.96 -1.82 -9.09
N ILE A 22 -4.07 -0.67 -9.77
CA ILE A 22 -5.02 -0.54 -10.90
C ILE A 22 -4.67 -1.54 -12.01
N GLY A 23 -3.38 -1.74 -12.31
CA GLY A 23 -2.92 -2.77 -13.25
C GLY A 23 -3.35 -4.17 -12.84
N LEU A 24 -3.14 -4.54 -11.58
CA LEU A 24 -3.58 -5.82 -11.01
C LEU A 24 -5.09 -6.01 -11.12
N LEU A 25 -5.89 -5.02 -10.69
CA LEU A 25 -7.35 -5.09 -10.74
C LEU A 25 -7.88 -5.26 -12.17
N ASN A 26 -7.25 -4.61 -13.17
CA ASN A 26 -7.62 -4.76 -14.57
C ASN A 26 -7.18 -6.09 -15.18
N ALA A 27 -6.18 -6.76 -14.62
CA ALA A 27 -5.71 -8.07 -15.08
C ALA A 27 -6.49 -9.25 -14.49
N LEU A 28 -7.18 -9.02 -13.37
CA LEU A 28 -8.01 -10.06 -12.75
C LEU A 28 -9.30 -10.28 -13.55
N ASP A 29 -9.70 -11.56 -13.70
CA ASP A 29 -10.92 -11.95 -14.38
C ASP A 29 -12.08 -12.02 -13.39
N SER A 30 -13.04 -11.09 -13.53
CA SER A 30 -14.25 -11.04 -12.70
C SER A 30 -15.13 -12.30 -12.77
N LYS A 31 -14.96 -13.14 -13.79
CA LYS A 31 -15.64 -14.45 -13.86
C LYS A 31 -15.00 -15.50 -12.95
N ARG A 32 -13.74 -15.29 -12.56
CA ARG A 32 -12.94 -16.25 -11.81
C ARG A 32 -12.74 -15.86 -10.34
N VAL A 33 -12.88 -14.58 -10.00
CA VAL A 33 -12.60 -14.07 -8.65
C VAL A 33 -13.56 -12.94 -8.29
N ASP A 34 -13.95 -12.86 -7.01
CA ASP A 34 -14.65 -11.74 -6.42
C ASP A 34 -13.66 -10.92 -5.59
N VAL A 35 -13.63 -9.60 -5.75
CA VAL A 35 -12.67 -8.72 -5.08
C VAL A 35 -13.37 -7.63 -4.29
N ASP A 36 -13.09 -7.59 -2.99
CA ASP A 36 -13.37 -6.47 -2.11
C ASP A 36 -12.09 -5.62 -2.00
N LEU A 37 -12.18 -4.33 -2.31
CA LEU A 37 -11.10 -3.37 -2.13
C LEU A 37 -11.41 -2.50 -0.90
N PHE A 38 -10.56 -2.56 0.12
CA PHE A 38 -10.64 -1.70 1.27
C PHE A 38 -9.56 -0.63 1.21
N LEU A 39 -9.99 0.62 1.12
CA LEU A 39 -9.14 1.80 1.18
C LEU A 39 -9.31 2.49 2.53
N HIS A 40 -8.21 2.86 3.19
CA HIS A 40 -8.27 3.59 4.46
C HIS A 40 -8.94 4.95 4.29
N ASP A 41 -8.69 5.60 3.16
CA ASP A 41 -9.32 6.87 2.79
C ASP A 41 -9.74 6.84 1.30
N HIS A 42 -11.00 7.19 1.03
CA HIS A 42 -11.53 7.26 -0.34
C HIS A 42 -11.12 8.59 -0.96
N ARG A 43 -9.86 8.68 -1.36
CA ARG A 43 -9.30 9.86 -2.02
C ARG A 43 -8.26 9.46 -3.07
N GLY A 44 -8.00 10.40 -3.98
CA GLY A 44 -6.97 10.29 -5.01
C GLY A 44 -7.54 10.12 -6.41
N GLU A 45 -6.80 10.61 -7.37
CA GLU A 45 -7.20 10.66 -8.78
C GLU A 45 -7.32 9.28 -9.42
N MET A 46 -6.61 8.29 -8.85
CA MET A 46 -6.65 6.93 -9.37
C MET A 46 -7.94 6.17 -9.04
N MET A 47 -8.79 6.69 -8.14
CA MET A 47 -10.10 6.10 -7.79
C MET A 47 -11.00 5.87 -9.03
N GLN A 48 -10.98 6.78 -9.99
CA GLN A 48 -11.79 6.70 -11.22
C GLN A 48 -11.38 5.55 -12.15
N PHE A 49 -10.23 4.92 -11.94
CA PHE A 49 -9.73 3.82 -12.75
C PHE A 49 -9.99 2.44 -12.14
N ILE A 50 -10.63 2.39 -10.97
CA ILE A 50 -11.06 1.11 -10.38
C ILE A 50 -12.09 0.48 -11.33
N PRO A 51 -11.92 -0.81 -11.73
CA PRO A 51 -12.93 -1.50 -12.54
C PRO A 51 -14.27 -1.57 -11.80
N GLU A 52 -15.38 -1.36 -12.53
CA GLU A 52 -16.75 -1.32 -11.97
C GLU A 52 -17.15 -2.62 -11.26
N TRP A 53 -16.56 -3.76 -11.62
CA TRP A 53 -16.86 -5.06 -11.01
C TRP A 53 -16.19 -5.25 -9.62
N VAL A 54 -15.24 -4.38 -9.25
CA VAL A 54 -14.57 -4.42 -7.94
C VAL A 54 -15.49 -3.79 -6.90
N ASN A 55 -15.77 -4.52 -5.83
CA ASN A 55 -16.55 -4.00 -4.72
C ASN A 55 -15.65 -3.16 -3.79
N VAL A 56 -15.80 -1.85 -3.85
CA VAL A 56 -15.08 -0.92 -2.95
C VAL A 56 -15.85 -0.85 -1.62
N LEU A 57 -15.24 -1.36 -0.55
CA LEU A 57 -15.85 -1.35 0.78
C LEU A 57 -15.97 0.08 1.31
N PRO A 58 -17.03 0.38 2.09
CA PRO A 58 -17.22 1.70 2.67
C PRO A 58 -16.05 2.07 3.60
N PRO A 59 -15.66 3.35 3.66
CA PRO A 59 -14.58 3.80 4.53
C PRO A 59 -14.98 3.65 6.00
N ILE A 60 -14.00 3.30 6.83
CA ILE A 60 -14.19 3.21 8.30
C ILE A 60 -13.42 4.36 8.93
N ALA A 61 -14.09 5.20 9.71
CA ALA A 61 -13.56 6.44 10.27
C ALA A 61 -12.20 6.28 10.98
N GLY A 62 -12.00 5.18 11.74
CA GLY A 62 -10.74 4.90 12.42
C GLY A 62 -9.55 4.79 11.46
N TYR A 63 -9.74 4.16 10.30
CA TYR A 63 -8.70 4.01 9.27
C TYR A 63 -8.45 5.32 8.52
N THR A 64 -9.52 6.02 8.13
CA THR A 64 -9.41 7.34 7.51
C THR A 64 -8.62 8.31 8.40
N MET A 65 -8.80 8.22 9.71
CA MET A 65 -8.06 9.04 10.67
C MET A 65 -6.56 8.71 10.72
N LEU A 66 -6.12 7.51 10.34
CA LEU A 66 -4.68 7.20 10.22
C LEU A 66 -3.99 8.05 9.15
N GLU A 67 -4.72 8.43 8.11
CA GLU A 67 -4.21 9.19 6.96
C GLU A 67 -4.28 10.72 7.18
N ARG A 68 -4.82 11.17 8.33
CA ARG A 68 -5.00 12.59 8.64
C ARG A 68 -3.95 13.13 9.62
N PRO A 69 -3.71 14.44 9.64
CA PRO A 69 -2.84 15.08 10.64
C PRO A 69 -3.32 14.82 12.07
N ILE A 70 -2.38 14.61 13.01
CA ILE A 70 -2.71 14.29 14.42
C ILE A 70 -3.64 15.35 15.06
N LYS A 71 -3.47 16.62 14.72
CA LYS A 71 -4.35 17.71 15.21
C LYS A 71 -5.81 17.51 14.82
N GLU A 72 -6.06 16.98 13.63
CA GLU A 72 -7.42 16.69 13.16
C GLU A 72 -8.03 15.51 13.91
N LEU A 73 -7.25 14.46 14.21
CA LEU A 73 -7.69 13.34 15.05
C LEU A 73 -8.20 13.82 16.41
N ALA A 74 -7.42 14.68 17.06
CA ALA A 74 -7.78 15.25 18.36
C ALA A 74 -9.09 16.05 18.28
N LYS A 75 -9.27 16.91 17.25
CA LYS A 75 -10.49 17.69 17.03
C LYS A 75 -11.73 16.81 16.80
N ARG A 76 -11.56 15.64 16.18
CA ARG A 76 -12.65 14.69 15.89
C ARG A 76 -12.88 13.65 16.98
N GLY A 77 -12.23 13.79 18.16
CA GLY A 77 -12.43 12.90 19.31
C GLY A 77 -11.66 11.58 19.27
N HIS A 78 -10.75 11.38 18.30
CA HIS A 78 -9.93 10.17 18.19
C HIS A 78 -8.64 10.25 19.04
N TRP A 79 -8.78 10.61 20.33
CA TRP A 79 -7.64 10.88 21.23
C TRP A 79 -6.71 9.69 21.43
N LEU A 80 -7.27 8.47 21.52
CA LEU A 80 -6.46 7.25 21.70
C LEU A 80 -5.58 6.98 20.49
N ILE A 81 -6.12 7.14 19.27
CA ILE A 81 -5.33 6.98 18.04
C ILE A 81 -4.28 8.09 17.95
N ALA A 82 -4.61 9.32 18.30
CA ALA A 82 -3.67 10.43 18.31
C ALA A 82 -2.51 10.17 19.31
N ALA A 83 -2.81 9.74 20.53
CA ALA A 83 -1.80 9.38 21.53
C ALA A 83 -0.93 8.20 21.07
N ALA A 84 -1.53 7.15 20.51
CA ALA A 84 -0.81 6.00 19.97
C ALA A 84 0.15 6.40 18.84
N ARG A 85 -0.25 7.33 17.95
CA ARG A 85 0.61 7.85 16.87
C ARG A 85 1.77 8.69 17.40
N LEU A 86 1.55 9.52 18.44
CA LEU A 86 2.62 10.27 19.08
C LEU A 86 3.62 9.33 19.75
N TRP A 87 3.12 8.32 20.47
CA TRP A 87 3.96 7.29 21.09
C TRP A 87 4.76 6.51 20.06
N ALA A 88 4.12 6.07 18.97
CA ALA A 88 4.78 5.39 17.85
C ALA A 88 5.92 6.23 17.26
N LYS A 89 5.69 7.52 17.03
CA LYS A 89 6.71 8.45 16.54
C LYS A 89 7.88 8.58 17.50
N TYR A 90 7.60 8.66 18.80
CA TYR A 90 8.64 8.73 19.84
C TYR A 90 9.49 7.46 19.85
N ILE A 91 8.87 6.27 19.88
CA ILE A 91 9.59 4.98 19.92
C ILE A 91 10.39 4.75 18.63
N SER A 92 9.80 5.01 17.46
CA SER A 92 10.49 4.93 16.17
C SER A 92 11.70 5.85 16.12
N GLY A 93 11.56 7.10 16.59
CA GLY A 93 12.66 8.06 16.65
C GLY A 93 13.78 7.61 17.59
N LYS A 94 13.43 6.98 18.74
CA LYS A 94 14.41 6.42 19.67
C LYS A 94 15.18 5.23 19.08
N ALA A 95 14.47 4.33 18.38
CA ALA A 95 15.09 3.19 17.71
C ALA A 95 16.02 3.66 16.57
N TYR A 96 15.56 4.60 15.76
CA TYR A 96 16.32 5.17 14.65
C TYR A 96 17.61 5.86 15.11
N LYS A 97 17.54 6.68 16.19
CA LYS A 97 18.72 7.34 16.76
C LYS A 97 19.79 6.35 17.24
N LYS A 98 19.37 5.18 17.77
CA LYS A 98 20.31 4.14 18.21
C LYS A 98 21.04 3.46 17.05
N CYS A 99 20.42 3.39 15.88
CA CYS A 99 20.98 2.76 14.68
C CYS A 99 22.01 3.65 13.98
N ASN A 100 22.01 4.97 14.22
CA ASN A 100 22.89 5.94 13.57
C ASN A 100 22.88 5.83 12.01
N SER A 101 21.71 5.56 11.44
CA SER A 101 21.52 5.43 9.98
C SER A 101 21.34 6.81 9.34
N ASN A 102 21.84 6.98 8.11
CA ASN A 102 21.60 8.16 7.27
C ASN A 102 20.42 7.98 6.32
N LEU A 103 19.82 6.76 6.26
CA LEU A 103 18.67 6.48 5.40
C LEU A 103 17.37 7.02 6.00
N PRO A 104 16.37 7.38 5.20
CA PRO A 104 15.06 7.79 5.70
C PRO A 104 14.44 6.73 6.62
N ASN A 105 13.91 7.15 7.76
CA ASN A 105 13.27 6.26 8.73
C ASN A 105 11.88 5.81 8.26
N ALA A 106 11.77 4.65 7.63
CA ALA A 106 10.50 4.06 7.22
C ALA A 106 9.82 3.25 8.32
N SER A 107 10.55 2.85 9.38
CA SER A 107 9.94 2.14 10.52
C SER A 107 8.89 2.95 11.27
N VAL A 108 8.79 4.25 11.03
CA VAL A 108 7.71 5.06 11.60
C VAL A 108 6.32 4.51 11.23
N PHE A 109 6.13 4.03 10.00
CA PHE A 109 4.88 3.43 9.56
C PHE A 109 4.59 2.11 10.27
N HIS A 110 5.62 1.27 10.44
CA HIS A 110 5.51 0.03 11.20
C HIS A 110 5.09 0.30 12.66
N TYR A 111 5.79 1.20 13.35
CA TYR A 111 5.46 1.54 14.74
C TYR A 111 4.08 2.21 14.86
N MET A 112 3.70 3.06 13.90
CA MET A 112 2.35 3.62 13.85
C MET A 112 1.30 2.51 13.80
N ALA A 113 1.43 1.56 12.88
CA ALA A 113 0.49 0.44 12.79
C ALA A 113 0.53 -0.45 14.04
N LYS A 114 1.71 -0.74 14.59
CA LYS A 114 1.86 -1.55 15.81
C LYS A 114 1.01 -1.03 16.97
N TYR A 115 0.98 0.28 17.18
CA TYR A 115 0.26 0.89 18.30
C TYR A 115 -1.17 1.32 17.96
N THR A 116 -1.49 1.59 16.70
CA THR A 116 -2.84 2.03 16.33
C THR A 116 -3.75 0.88 15.92
N THR A 117 -3.23 -0.17 15.26
CA THR A 117 -4.05 -1.29 14.77
C THR A 117 -4.92 -1.93 15.87
N PRO A 118 -4.43 -2.17 17.12
CA PRO A 118 -5.28 -2.72 18.17
C PRO A 118 -6.54 -1.90 18.44
N LEU A 119 -6.50 -0.59 18.25
CA LEU A 119 -7.59 0.36 18.48
C LEU A 119 -8.62 0.42 17.34
N LEU A 120 -8.34 -0.20 16.21
CA LEU A 120 -9.19 -0.18 15.03
C LEU A 120 -10.20 -1.33 15.05
N PRO A 121 -11.42 -1.16 14.49
CA PRO A 121 -12.35 -2.24 14.29
C PRO A 121 -11.86 -3.22 13.22
N LYS A 122 -12.48 -4.41 13.15
CA LYS A 122 -12.26 -5.35 12.05
C LYS A 122 -12.84 -4.81 10.74
N ILE A 123 -12.17 -5.13 9.65
CA ILE A 123 -12.63 -4.85 8.29
C ILE A 123 -13.56 -5.98 7.88
N ASN A 124 -14.80 -5.67 7.52
CA ASN A 124 -15.83 -6.59 7.06
C ASN A 124 -15.90 -7.92 7.89
N PRO A 125 -16.20 -7.84 9.20
CA PRO A 125 -16.04 -8.96 10.14
C PRO A 125 -16.90 -10.18 9.84
N ALA A 126 -17.99 -10.02 9.07
CA ALA A 126 -18.92 -11.09 8.72
C ALA A 126 -18.36 -12.01 7.61
N VAL A 127 -17.31 -11.59 6.91
CA VAL A 127 -16.73 -12.33 5.78
C VAL A 127 -15.40 -12.96 6.19
N THR A 128 -15.18 -14.22 5.79
CA THR A 128 -13.87 -14.85 5.82
C THR A 128 -13.39 -14.99 4.38
N TYR A 129 -12.38 -14.23 4.01
CA TYR A 129 -11.79 -14.21 2.68
C TYR A 129 -10.94 -15.45 2.43
N ASP A 130 -10.91 -15.93 1.18
CA ASP A 130 -9.96 -16.97 0.79
C ASP A 130 -8.53 -16.45 0.81
N LEU A 131 -8.37 -15.17 0.40
CA LEU A 131 -7.09 -14.46 0.37
C LEU A 131 -7.26 -13.01 0.82
N ALA A 132 -6.35 -12.53 1.68
CA ALA A 132 -6.22 -11.12 1.99
C ALA A 132 -4.84 -10.61 1.55
N ILE A 133 -4.83 -9.54 0.79
CA ILE A 133 -3.62 -8.90 0.26
C ILE A 133 -3.40 -7.57 0.99
N SER A 134 -2.26 -7.45 1.67
CA SER A 134 -1.75 -6.18 2.15
C SER A 134 -0.87 -5.58 1.07
N PHE A 135 -1.42 -4.66 0.28
CA PHE A 135 -0.77 -4.20 -0.95
C PHE A 135 0.38 -3.22 -0.68
N LEU A 136 0.32 -2.49 0.43
CA LEU A 136 1.37 -1.55 0.84
C LEU A 136 1.58 -1.61 2.36
N THR A 137 2.79 -1.28 2.83
CA THR A 137 3.08 -1.14 4.27
C THR A 137 2.21 -0.05 4.89
N PRO A 138 1.79 -0.22 6.16
CA PRO A 138 2.14 -1.27 7.11
C PRO A 138 1.24 -2.51 7.00
N HIS A 139 1.84 -3.68 7.14
CA HIS A 139 1.14 -4.96 6.94
C HIS A 139 0.37 -5.47 8.15
N GLN A 140 0.51 -4.88 9.34
CA GLN A 140 -0.16 -5.31 10.58
C GLN A 140 -1.68 -5.29 10.49
N ILE A 141 -2.23 -4.32 9.75
CA ILE A 141 -3.69 -4.13 9.63
C ILE A 141 -4.34 -5.38 9.03
N THR A 142 -3.86 -5.83 7.88
CA THR A 142 -4.40 -7.03 7.21
C THR A 142 -4.27 -8.28 8.07
N LEU A 143 -3.16 -8.44 8.82
CA LEU A 143 -2.98 -9.56 9.74
C LEU A 143 -4.00 -9.60 10.88
N GLN A 144 -4.32 -8.44 11.45
CA GLN A 144 -5.07 -8.37 12.70
C GLN A 144 -6.55 -8.05 12.49
N LYS A 145 -6.89 -7.39 11.39
CA LYS A 145 -8.23 -6.82 11.17
C LYS A 145 -9.02 -7.48 10.05
N VAL A 146 -8.41 -8.40 9.30
CA VAL A 146 -9.08 -9.15 8.24
C VAL A 146 -9.16 -10.63 8.60
N ASN A 147 -10.36 -11.21 8.50
CA ASN A 147 -10.53 -12.66 8.59
C ASN A 147 -10.20 -13.27 7.22
N ALA A 148 -9.12 -14.05 7.11
CA ALA A 148 -8.72 -14.66 5.85
C ALA A 148 -8.05 -16.02 6.07
N ARG A 149 -8.20 -16.94 5.10
CA ARG A 149 -7.56 -18.25 5.09
C ARG A 149 -6.08 -18.15 4.76
N LYS A 150 -5.74 -17.30 3.79
CA LYS A 150 -4.38 -17.02 3.34
C LYS A 150 -4.11 -15.51 3.28
N ARG A 151 -2.85 -15.11 3.44
CA ARG A 151 -2.44 -13.71 3.43
C ARG A 151 -1.19 -13.50 2.62
N ILE A 152 -1.19 -12.43 1.82
CA ILE A 152 -0.03 -11.94 1.06
C ILE A 152 0.32 -10.54 1.55
N ALA A 153 1.60 -10.29 1.83
CA ALA A 153 2.15 -8.94 1.94
C ALA A 153 2.92 -8.60 0.66
N TRP A 154 2.76 -7.38 0.13
CA TRP A 154 3.36 -6.98 -1.13
C TRP A 154 4.48 -5.95 -0.91
N ILE A 155 5.65 -6.18 -1.50
CA ILE A 155 6.81 -5.31 -1.42
C ILE A 155 6.88 -4.45 -2.68
N HIS A 156 6.81 -3.13 -2.50
CA HIS A 156 6.97 -2.14 -3.57
C HIS A 156 8.20 -1.24 -3.38
N THR A 157 8.98 -1.47 -2.33
CA THR A 157 10.05 -0.58 -1.89
C THR A 157 11.42 -1.24 -2.00
N ASP A 158 12.41 -0.49 -2.48
CA ASP A 158 13.82 -0.86 -2.39
C ASP A 158 14.33 -0.62 -0.96
N TYR A 159 14.63 -1.70 -0.26
CA TYR A 159 15.09 -1.66 1.14
C TYR A 159 16.49 -1.10 1.33
N THR A 160 17.26 -0.88 0.25
CA THR A 160 18.55 -0.16 0.32
C THR A 160 18.38 1.35 0.47
N LYS A 161 17.19 1.88 0.19
CA LYS A 161 16.89 3.33 0.23
C LYS A 161 16.25 3.80 1.52
N ILE A 162 15.89 2.88 2.41
CA ILE A 162 15.18 3.18 3.65
C ILE A 162 15.80 2.43 4.84
N TRP A 163 15.68 3.01 6.00
CA TRP A 163 15.95 2.29 7.24
C TRP A 163 14.66 1.72 7.82
N VAL A 164 14.70 0.44 8.19
CA VAL A 164 13.65 -0.27 8.91
C VAL A 164 14.21 -0.94 10.17
N ASP A 165 13.41 -1.02 11.22
CA ASP A 165 13.74 -1.84 12.40
C ASP A 165 13.42 -3.30 12.07
N ALA A 166 14.38 -3.96 11.42
CA ALA A 166 14.19 -5.32 10.93
C ALA A 166 13.84 -6.30 12.06
N LYS A 167 14.37 -6.10 13.27
CA LYS A 167 14.07 -6.95 14.42
C LYS A 167 12.61 -6.84 14.85
N ASP A 168 12.05 -5.63 14.86
CA ASP A 168 10.67 -5.39 15.27
C ASP A 168 9.67 -5.71 14.14
N GLU A 169 10.08 -5.57 12.87
CA GLU A 169 9.23 -5.85 11.70
C GLU A 169 9.17 -7.33 11.30
N LEU A 170 10.25 -8.09 11.49
CA LEU A 170 10.34 -9.50 11.10
C LEU A 170 9.15 -10.37 11.57
N PRO A 171 8.64 -10.25 12.81
CA PRO A 171 7.48 -11.02 13.27
C PRO A 171 6.21 -10.75 12.46
N VAL A 172 6.08 -9.59 11.82
CA VAL A 172 4.93 -9.26 10.96
C VAL A 172 5.06 -10.01 9.63
N TRP A 173 6.21 -9.89 8.97
CA TRP A 173 6.50 -10.60 7.72
C TRP A 173 6.39 -12.12 7.86
N SER A 174 6.89 -12.66 8.97
CA SER A 174 6.87 -14.12 9.24
C SER A 174 5.47 -14.71 9.36
N LYS A 175 4.46 -13.90 9.69
CA LYS A 175 3.06 -14.34 9.83
C LYS A 175 2.30 -14.42 8.51
N TYR A 176 2.85 -13.87 7.43
CA TYR A 176 2.25 -13.97 6.12
C TYR A 176 2.50 -15.35 5.51
N ASP A 177 1.54 -15.86 4.74
CA ASP A 177 1.70 -17.11 4.00
C ASP A 177 2.64 -16.91 2.81
N TYR A 178 2.49 -15.76 2.13
CA TYR A 178 3.33 -15.37 1.00
C TYR A 178 3.74 -13.90 1.11
N ILE A 179 4.86 -13.58 0.49
CA ILE A 179 5.41 -12.22 0.35
C ILE A 179 5.63 -12.00 -1.14
N ALA A 180 4.80 -11.16 -1.75
CA ALA A 180 4.94 -10.81 -3.16
C ALA A 180 6.01 -9.73 -3.34
N SER A 181 6.94 -9.93 -4.25
CA SER A 181 7.97 -8.97 -4.63
C SER A 181 7.84 -8.62 -6.11
N ILE A 182 8.03 -7.36 -6.44
CA ILE A 182 7.82 -6.84 -7.80
C ILE A 182 8.98 -7.11 -8.76
N SER A 183 10.14 -7.55 -8.26
CA SER A 183 11.29 -7.88 -9.09
C SER A 183 12.36 -8.64 -8.30
N PRO A 184 13.30 -9.33 -8.99
CA PRO A 184 14.45 -9.98 -8.35
C PRO A 184 15.32 -9.03 -7.54
N ASP A 185 15.51 -7.79 -8.00
CA ASP A 185 16.30 -6.79 -7.28
C ASP A 185 15.63 -6.36 -5.97
N VAL A 186 14.31 -6.17 -5.97
CA VAL A 186 13.54 -5.87 -4.76
C VAL A 186 13.57 -7.06 -3.80
N THR A 187 13.44 -8.30 -4.30
CA THR A 187 13.61 -9.52 -3.51
C THR A 187 14.98 -9.55 -2.82
N LYS A 188 16.04 -9.28 -3.58
CA LYS A 188 17.41 -9.28 -3.07
C LYS A 188 17.62 -8.26 -1.95
N THR A 189 17.19 -7.02 -2.15
CA THR A 189 17.33 -5.96 -1.14
C THR A 189 16.51 -6.22 0.10
N PHE A 190 15.30 -6.77 -0.06
CA PHE A 190 14.45 -7.21 1.05
C PHE A 190 15.11 -8.32 1.87
N LEU A 191 15.69 -9.33 1.22
CA LEU A 191 16.37 -10.44 1.89
C LEU A 191 17.69 -10.04 2.56
N GLN A 192 18.35 -8.98 2.09
CA GLN A 192 19.49 -8.40 2.82
C GLN A 192 19.06 -7.82 4.17
N THR A 193 17.84 -7.28 4.24
CA THR A 193 17.26 -6.73 5.47
C THR A 193 16.65 -7.83 6.36
N PHE A 194 16.04 -8.86 5.76
CA PHE A 194 15.37 -9.96 6.46
C PHE A 194 15.91 -11.33 6.03
N PRO A 195 17.19 -11.65 6.30
CA PRO A 195 17.84 -12.85 5.79
C PRO A 195 17.20 -14.17 6.25
N SER A 196 16.54 -14.16 7.42
CA SER A 196 15.83 -15.34 7.93
C SER A 196 14.61 -15.75 7.08
N LEU A 197 14.13 -14.88 6.19
CA LEU A 197 13.01 -15.21 5.28
C LEU A 197 13.48 -15.92 4.01
N ALA A 198 14.78 -15.93 3.69
CA ALA A 198 15.32 -16.53 2.46
C ALA A 198 14.96 -18.02 2.32
N ASN A 199 14.96 -18.77 3.41
CA ASN A 199 14.74 -20.22 3.40
C ASN A 199 13.29 -20.63 3.71
N THR A 200 12.34 -19.68 3.66
CA THR A 200 10.94 -19.95 4.05
C THR A 200 10.05 -20.37 2.88
N ASN A 201 10.51 -20.28 1.64
CA ASN A 201 9.73 -20.49 0.41
C ASN A 201 8.44 -19.65 0.34
N LYS A 202 8.41 -18.50 1.06
CA LYS A 202 7.24 -17.61 1.09
C LYS A 202 7.30 -16.51 0.03
N ILE A 203 8.49 -16.22 -0.52
CA ILE A 203 8.65 -15.12 -1.47
C ILE A 203 8.23 -15.62 -2.85
N VAL A 204 7.38 -14.84 -3.49
CA VAL A 204 6.91 -15.03 -4.86
C VAL A 204 7.15 -13.75 -5.65
N GLU A 205 7.69 -13.87 -6.83
CA GLU A 205 7.91 -12.71 -7.70
C GLU A 205 6.68 -12.51 -8.58
N ILE A 206 6.09 -11.32 -8.47
CA ILE A 206 4.93 -10.90 -9.25
C ILE A 206 5.22 -9.49 -9.75
N GLU A 207 5.61 -9.38 -11.02
CA GLU A 207 5.90 -8.11 -11.65
C GLU A 207 4.67 -7.20 -11.71
N ASN A 208 4.89 -5.90 -11.69
CA ASN A 208 3.81 -4.93 -11.84
C ASN A 208 3.19 -5.02 -13.24
N ILE A 209 1.88 -5.17 -13.29
CA ILE A 209 1.13 -5.26 -14.53
C ILE A 209 0.75 -3.84 -14.98
N LEU A 210 1.21 -3.46 -16.17
CA LEU A 210 0.75 -2.24 -16.82
C LEU A 210 -0.45 -2.59 -17.71
N SER A 211 -1.61 -2.03 -17.38
CA SER A 211 -2.82 -2.19 -18.21
C SER A 211 -2.77 -1.22 -19.40
N PRO A 212 -2.73 -1.71 -20.66
CA PRO A 212 -2.79 -0.83 -21.82
C PRO A 212 -4.05 0.04 -21.86
N THR A 213 -5.17 -0.50 -21.38
CA THR A 213 -6.45 0.23 -21.28
C THR A 213 -6.35 1.38 -20.29
N PHE A 214 -5.69 1.16 -19.14
CA PHE A 214 -5.43 2.21 -18.15
C PHE A 214 -4.55 3.32 -18.73
N VAL A 215 -3.44 2.96 -19.39
CA VAL A 215 -2.52 3.93 -20.00
C VAL A 215 -3.25 4.80 -21.03
N ARG A 216 -4.09 4.20 -21.88
CA ARG A 216 -4.90 4.95 -22.87
C ARG A 216 -5.91 5.88 -22.21
N LYS A 217 -6.71 5.38 -21.26
CA LYS A 217 -7.68 6.21 -20.52
C LYS A 217 -7.01 7.39 -19.82
N ARG A 218 -5.83 7.17 -19.26
CA ARG A 218 -5.08 8.25 -18.62
C ARG A 218 -4.59 9.28 -19.63
N ALA A 219 -4.06 8.85 -20.76
CA ALA A 219 -3.63 9.73 -21.84
C ALA A 219 -4.76 10.59 -22.42
N ASP A 220 -5.99 10.06 -22.46
CA ASP A 220 -7.18 10.78 -22.94
C ASP A 220 -7.65 11.87 -21.94
N ILE A 221 -7.39 11.67 -20.62
CA ILE A 221 -7.78 12.62 -19.56
C ILE A 221 -6.72 13.71 -19.37
N GLU A 222 -5.44 13.35 -19.46
CA GLU A 222 -4.32 14.29 -19.36
C GLU A 222 -4.17 15.01 -20.71
N ASN A 223 -4.72 16.22 -20.82
CA ASN A 223 -4.48 17.08 -21.97
C ASN A 223 -3.03 17.59 -21.91
N VAL A 224 -2.10 16.82 -22.49
CA VAL A 224 -0.66 17.06 -22.49
C VAL A 224 -0.34 18.46 -23.07
N GLU A 225 -1.17 19.01 -23.96
CA GLU A 225 -1.02 20.36 -24.49
C GLU A 225 -1.26 21.44 -23.44
N GLU A 226 -2.22 21.24 -22.51
CA GLU A 226 -2.43 22.18 -21.40
C GLU A 226 -1.30 22.16 -20.38
N GLU A 227 -0.72 21.01 -20.10
CA GLU A 227 0.44 20.91 -19.19
C GLU A 227 1.70 21.47 -19.84
N LEU A 228 1.97 21.18 -21.10
CA LEU A 228 3.07 21.77 -21.85
C LEU A 228 2.97 23.31 -21.93
N ASN A 229 1.76 23.85 -22.06
CA ASN A 229 1.53 25.28 -22.03
C ASN A 229 1.71 25.91 -20.64
N LYS A 230 1.50 25.17 -19.56
CA LYS A 230 1.77 25.62 -18.17
C LYS A 230 3.27 25.63 -17.84
N PHE A 231 4.06 24.72 -18.42
CA PHE A 231 5.50 24.59 -18.16
C PHE A 231 6.40 25.18 -19.24
N GLY A 232 5.87 25.54 -20.40
CA GLY A 232 6.65 25.97 -21.57
C GLY A 232 6.15 27.23 -22.23
N GLY A 233 6.41 28.39 -21.62
CA GLY A 233 6.45 29.67 -22.34
C GLY A 233 7.66 29.75 -23.28
N GLY A 234 7.96 28.73 -24.08
CA GLY A 234 9.03 28.68 -25.05
C GLY A 234 8.63 27.91 -26.29
N LYS A 235 8.34 28.61 -27.38
CA LYS A 235 8.06 28.05 -28.70
C LYS A 235 9.16 27.07 -29.10
N THR A 236 8.87 25.77 -29.09
CA THR A 236 9.65 24.81 -29.87
C THR A 236 8.72 24.20 -30.92
N SER A 237 8.81 24.72 -32.14
CA SER A 237 8.19 24.14 -33.33
C SER A 237 8.88 22.80 -33.61
N ILE A 238 8.23 21.72 -33.24
CA ILE A 238 8.63 20.39 -33.73
C ILE A 238 8.02 20.22 -35.11
N ASN A 239 8.85 20.48 -36.16
CA ASN A 239 8.56 20.12 -37.53
C ASN A 239 8.43 18.59 -37.62
N ARG A 240 7.20 18.10 -37.73
CA ARG A 240 6.92 16.74 -38.25
C ARG A 240 7.25 16.73 -39.73
N LYS A 241 8.31 16.07 -40.13
CA LYS A 241 8.48 15.46 -41.46
C LYS A 241 8.53 13.96 -41.27
N ILE A 242 7.48 13.34 -41.78
CA ILE A 242 7.29 11.97 -42.32
C ILE A 242 8.30 10.91 -41.87
#